data_b07f2d66f74796a65f2d872c83aaca4c
#
_entry.id   b07f2d66f74796a65f2d872c83aaca4c
#
_cell.length_a   1.000
_cell.length_b   1.000
_cell.length_c   1.000
_cell.angle_alpha   90.00
_cell.angle_beta   90.00
_cell.angle_gamma   90.00
#
_symmetry.space_group_name_H-M   'P 1'
#
loop_
_entity.id
_entity.type
_entity.pdbx_description
1 polymer ?
#
loop_
_entity_poly.entity_id
_entity_poly.type
_entity_poly.pdbx_seq_one_letter_code
_entity_poly.pdbx_strand_id
1 'polypeptide(L)'
;MKLCIAEKPSVARDLAEILGAKNKHDGYLEGNGYCVTWVFGHLCSLKDPEDYNANWKYWKLEDLPIIPPQFGIKLKNDQGAQKQFKIIEKLVSEAEEIINCGDAGQEGELIQRWVLIKAKCKVPVKRLWISSLTEEAIKAGFNKLKDSKDFDNLFAAGNSRAVGDWMLGINGTRLYTKKYGKNKLVLSVGRVQTPTLAMIVNRQKEINAFTTEEYWELKTMYRETEFLCQIERLKSEAKAQKGLDYLLNKPFEITSFEQKEAKEGNPRLYDLTSLQVDGNKRFGFGAEQTLNLIQSLYEKKLVTYPRVDTTYLSEDLHPKIPGILGNLKDYKRFTDLVLSKSIPKSKTIFDDKKITDHHAIIPTGIVPSGISQDEQKIYDLICRRFIAVFYPECKVSNTTVLGKVDNLIFKATGKQIISLGWREVYEDLKEAKSTESSTDAKSKEVEEKILPIFTKGESGPHEPVIHKGKTSPPKYYTEATLLRAMETAGKFVEDEEMRELMKENGIGRPSTRANIIETLFKRKYIEKKKKNLVATDTGMSLIDVIKSDLLKSPELTGQWEHKLRLIEKGTYDPQTFKDELFKMVRELSDEVIFN
;
A
#
# COMPACT_ATOMS: atom_id res chain seq x y z
N MET A 1 26.76 -32.26 1.81
CA MET A 1 26.82 -30.82 1.48
C MET A 1 25.63 -30.08 2.06
N LYS A 2 25.76 -28.78 2.36
CA LYS A 2 24.64 -27.92 2.81
C LYS A 2 24.00 -27.21 1.61
N LEU A 3 22.69 -27.38 1.43
CA LEU A 3 21.94 -26.80 0.32
C LEU A 3 21.19 -25.55 0.77
N CYS A 4 21.53 -24.39 0.22
CA CYS A 4 20.79 -23.15 0.40
C CYS A 4 19.81 -22.95 -0.76
N ILE A 5 18.54 -22.67 -0.46
CA ILE A 5 17.52 -22.40 -1.48
C ILE A 5 17.01 -20.96 -1.28
N ALA A 6 17.41 -20.05 -2.16
CA ALA A 6 16.98 -18.67 -2.15
C ALA A 6 15.65 -18.48 -2.92
N GLU A 7 14.93 -17.38 -2.66
CA GLU A 7 13.70 -17.07 -3.38
C GLU A 7 13.93 -16.56 -4.80
N LYS A 8 15.10 -15.97 -5.05
CA LYS A 8 15.45 -15.34 -6.35
C LYS A 8 16.90 -15.58 -6.72
N PRO A 9 17.22 -15.59 -8.04
CA PRO A 9 18.60 -15.76 -8.50
C PRO A 9 19.58 -14.68 -8.01
N SER A 10 19.12 -13.43 -7.83
CA SER A 10 19.93 -12.32 -7.31
C SER A 10 20.38 -12.60 -5.88
N VAL A 11 19.45 -12.98 -5.02
CA VAL A 11 19.72 -13.34 -3.62
C VAL A 11 20.64 -14.55 -3.53
N ALA A 12 20.43 -15.57 -4.37
CA ALA A 12 21.29 -16.74 -4.43
C ALA A 12 22.75 -16.38 -4.75
N ARG A 13 22.97 -15.45 -5.69
CA ARG A 13 24.34 -14.98 -6.03
C ARG A 13 25.00 -14.27 -4.84
N ASP A 14 24.24 -13.40 -4.15
CA ASP A 14 24.77 -12.68 -2.97
C ASP A 14 25.14 -13.66 -1.84
N LEU A 15 24.27 -14.65 -1.58
CA LEU A 15 24.56 -15.70 -0.61
C LEU A 15 25.79 -16.54 -1.01
N ALA A 16 25.86 -16.95 -2.27
CA ALA A 16 26.95 -17.76 -2.80
C ALA A 16 28.30 -17.05 -2.71
N GLU A 17 28.33 -15.73 -3.00
CA GLU A 17 29.54 -14.91 -2.87
C GLU A 17 30.06 -14.91 -1.42
N ILE A 18 29.15 -14.69 -0.47
CA ILE A 18 29.49 -14.61 0.97
C ILE A 18 29.90 -15.98 1.52
N LEU A 19 29.25 -17.06 1.07
CA LEU A 19 29.54 -18.43 1.50
C LEU A 19 30.76 -19.04 0.78
N GLY A 20 31.30 -18.39 -0.25
CA GLY A 20 32.41 -18.90 -1.03
C GLY A 20 32.03 -19.96 -2.07
N ALA A 21 30.77 -20.08 -2.44
CA ALA A 21 30.26 -20.99 -3.48
C ALA A 21 30.43 -20.37 -4.86
N LYS A 22 31.66 -20.45 -5.44
CA LYS A 22 32.04 -19.70 -6.64
C LYS A 22 31.90 -20.50 -7.95
N ASN A 23 31.79 -21.82 -7.90
CA ASN A 23 31.64 -22.66 -9.07
C ASN A 23 30.22 -22.57 -9.64
N LYS A 24 30.09 -22.10 -10.87
CA LYS A 24 28.82 -21.90 -11.54
C LYS A 24 28.36 -23.15 -12.27
N HIS A 25 27.13 -23.56 -12.02
CA HIS A 25 26.45 -24.63 -12.74
C HIS A 25 25.11 -24.12 -13.29
N ASP A 26 24.46 -24.91 -14.13
CA ASP A 26 23.11 -24.59 -14.59
C ASP A 26 22.12 -24.70 -13.42
N GLY A 27 21.58 -23.58 -13.00
CA GLY A 27 20.57 -23.48 -11.92
C GLY A 27 21.12 -23.48 -10.49
N TYR A 28 22.44 -23.50 -10.25
CA TYR A 28 23.01 -23.40 -8.89
C TYR A 28 24.49 -22.97 -8.92
N LEU A 29 24.99 -22.60 -7.73
CA LEU A 29 26.41 -22.32 -7.48
C LEU A 29 26.91 -23.24 -6.37
N GLU A 30 28.18 -23.67 -6.44
CA GLU A 30 28.77 -24.64 -5.50
C GLU A 30 30.15 -24.20 -5.04
N GLY A 31 30.53 -24.53 -3.82
CA GLY A 31 31.86 -24.31 -3.25
C GLY A 31 31.81 -24.22 -1.73
N ASN A 32 32.96 -24.40 -1.12
CA ASN A 32 33.15 -24.28 0.33
C ASN A 32 32.15 -25.10 1.17
N GLY A 33 31.74 -26.30 0.68
CA GLY A 33 30.76 -27.16 1.38
C GLY A 33 29.28 -26.74 1.22
N TYR A 34 29.03 -25.66 0.49
CA TYR A 34 27.70 -25.15 0.20
C TYR A 34 27.33 -25.35 -1.28
N CYS A 35 26.06 -25.63 -1.50
CA CYS A 35 25.41 -25.51 -2.80
C CYS A 35 24.29 -24.48 -2.65
N VAL A 36 24.24 -23.47 -3.53
CA VAL A 36 23.27 -22.40 -3.47
C VAL A 36 22.44 -22.40 -4.75
N THR A 37 21.16 -22.69 -4.62
CA THR A 37 20.19 -22.67 -5.70
C THR A 37 19.07 -21.67 -5.39
N TRP A 38 18.10 -21.55 -6.27
CA TRP A 38 17.02 -20.57 -6.15
C TRP A 38 15.73 -21.05 -6.77
N VAL A 39 14.64 -20.40 -6.36
CA VAL A 39 13.36 -20.45 -7.06
C VAL A 39 13.14 -19.13 -7.83
N PHE A 40 12.06 -19.06 -8.61
CA PHE A 40 11.64 -17.84 -9.31
C PHE A 40 10.34 -17.30 -8.69
N GLY A 41 10.29 -17.16 -7.34
CA GLY A 41 9.06 -17.05 -6.62
C GLY A 41 8.33 -18.40 -6.60
N HIS A 42 7.01 -18.41 -6.77
CA HIS A 42 6.25 -19.67 -6.76
C HIS A 42 6.57 -20.60 -7.94
N LEU A 43 7.30 -21.67 -7.72
CA LEU A 43 7.42 -22.82 -8.65
C LEU A 43 6.20 -23.76 -8.53
N CYS A 44 5.60 -23.83 -7.36
CA CYS A 44 4.42 -24.64 -7.06
C CYS A 44 3.16 -23.78 -6.95
N SER A 45 2.01 -24.39 -7.16
CA SER A 45 0.67 -23.87 -6.90
C SER A 45 -0.20 -24.95 -6.28
N LEU A 46 -1.35 -24.58 -5.73
CA LEU A 46 -2.39 -25.58 -5.44
C LEU A 46 -2.82 -26.23 -6.75
N LYS A 47 -3.25 -27.49 -6.68
CA LYS A 47 -3.84 -28.22 -7.80
C LYS A 47 -5.08 -27.50 -8.32
N ASP A 48 -5.30 -27.55 -9.65
CA ASP A 48 -6.53 -27.07 -10.24
C ASP A 48 -7.68 -28.07 -10.04
N PRO A 49 -8.95 -27.66 -10.19
CA PRO A 49 -10.09 -28.55 -10.02
C PRO A 49 -9.97 -29.86 -10.82
N GLU A 50 -9.54 -29.79 -12.07
CA GLU A 50 -9.36 -30.95 -12.93
C GLU A 50 -8.25 -31.93 -12.50
N ASP A 51 -7.31 -31.50 -11.67
CA ASP A 51 -6.29 -32.38 -11.09
C ASP A 51 -6.86 -33.29 -9.99
N TYR A 52 -8.07 -33.00 -9.47
CA TYR A 52 -8.79 -33.81 -8.49
C TYR A 52 -9.87 -34.67 -9.16
N ASN A 53 -10.62 -34.09 -10.10
CA ASN A 53 -11.66 -34.75 -10.88
C ASN A 53 -11.69 -34.16 -12.30
N ALA A 54 -11.44 -35.00 -13.31
CA ALA A 54 -11.38 -34.58 -14.71
C ALA A 54 -12.67 -33.87 -15.19
N ASN A 55 -13.84 -34.22 -14.62
CA ASN A 55 -15.09 -33.56 -14.95
C ASN A 55 -15.13 -32.10 -14.49
N TRP A 56 -14.39 -31.74 -13.44
CA TRP A 56 -14.32 -30.36 -12.95
C TRP A 56 -13.55 -29.39 -13.88
N LYS A 57 -13.00 -29.91 -14.98
CA LYS A 57 -12.51 -29.07 -16.08
C LYS A 57 -13.64 -28.26 -16.71
N TYR A 58 -14.82 -28.85 -16.80
CA TYR A 58 -16.01 -28.21 -17.34
C TYR A 58 -16.76 -27.47 -16.24
N TRP A 59 -17.08 -26.21 -16.48
CA TRP A 59 -17.76 -25.39 -15.49
C TRP A 59 -19.26 -25.68 -15.53
N LYS A 60 -19.76 -26.40 -14.55
CA LYS A 60 -21.17 -26.75 -14.37
C LYS A 60 -21.65 -26.28 -13.02
N LEU A 61 -22.91 -25.82 -12.91
CA LEU A 61 -23.51 -25.39 -11.65
C LEU A 61 -23.70 -26.57 -10.68
N GLU A 62 -24.06 -27.73 -11.22
CA GLU A 62 -24.26 -28.94 -10.44
C GLU A 62 -23.00 -29.48 -9.75
N ASP A 63 -21.81 -29.08 -10.20
CA ASP A 63 -20.53 -29.46 -9.58
C ASP A 63 -20.12 -28.54 -8.42
N LEU A 64 -20.86 -27.44 -8.20
CA LEU A 64 -20.54 -26.45 -7.18
C LEU A 64 -21.26 -26.71 -5.86
N PRO A 65 -20.62 -26.49 -4.71
CA PRO A 65 -19.23 -26.05 -4.58
C PRO A 65 -18.19 -27.16 -4.76
N ILE A 66 -17.08 -26.81 -5.43
CA ILE A 66 -15.91 -27.69 -5.56
C ILE A 66 -15.12 -27.61 -4.25
N ILE A 67 -15.12 -28.71 -3.49
CA ILE A 67 -14.40 -28.87 -2.24
C ILE A 67 -13.56 -30.15 -2.32
N PRO A 68 -12.25 -30.06 -2.64
CA PRO A 68 -11.37 -31.21 -2.66
C PRO A 68 -11.27 -31.87 -1.26
N PRO A 69 -11.21 -33.20 -1.18
CA PRO A 69 -11.07 -33.89 0.11
C PRO A 69 -9.74 -33.56 0.81
N GLN A 70 -8.70 -33.29 0.03
CA GLN A 70 -7.39 -32.84 0.50
C GLN A 70 -6.75 -31.93 -0.55
N PHE A 71 -6.25 -30.76 -0.10
CA PHE A 71 -5.54 -29.85 -0.99
C PHE A 71 -4.14 -30.37 -1.29
N GLY A 72 -3.83 -30.49 -2.57
CA GLY A 72 -2.52 -30.88 -3.07
C GLY A 72 -1.82 -29.73 -3.80
N ILE A 73 -0.51 -29.87 -3.97
CA ILE A 73 0.32 -28.94 -4.72
C ILE A 73 0.82 -29.56 -6.02
N LYS A 74 0.98 -28.74 -7.05
CA LYS A 74 1.55 -29.10 -8.34
C LYS A 74 2.62 -28.10 -8.78
N LEU A 75 3.50 -28.53 -9.67
CA LEU A 75 4.41 -27.60 -10.36
C LEU A 75 3.61 -26.75 -11.35
N LYS A 76 3.99 -25.50 -11.50
CA LYS A 76 3.47 -24.64 -12.56
C LYS A 76 3.84 -25.21 -13.92
N ASN A 77 2.95 -25.05 -14.89
CA ASN A 77 3.17 -25.48 -16.25
C ASN A 77 4.01 -24.44 -17.02
N ASP A 78 5.24 -24.22 -16.55
CA ASP A 78 6.25 -23.33 -17.10
C ASP A 78 7.55 -24.09 -17.24
N GLN A 79 8.17 -24.05 -18.43
CA GLN A 79 9.37 -24.83 -18.72
C GLN A 79 10.56 -24.44 -17.84
N GLY A 80 10.72 -23.14 -17.54
CA GLY A 80 11.79 -22.65 -16.67
C GLY A 80 11.59 -23.14 -15.23
N ALA A 81 10.37 -23.06 -14.72
CA ALA A 81 10.02 -23.56 -13.39
C ALA A 81 10.23 -25.07 -13.27
N GLN A 82 9.83 -25.83 -14.29
CA GLN A 82 10.01 -27.28 -14.30
C GLN A 82 11.50 -27.69 -14.37
N LYS A 83 12.29 -27.00 -15.21
CA LYS A 83 13.74 -27.21 -15.32
C LYS A 83 14.43 -26.93 -13.97
N GLN A 84 14.14 -25.79 -13.38
CA GLN A 84 14.73 -25.38 -12.10
C GLN A 84 14.30 -26.32 -10.96
N PHE A 85 13.05 -26.76 -10.96
CA PHE A 85 12.58 -27.72 -9.93
C PHE A 85 13.32 -29.05 -10.03
N LYS A 86 13.57 -29.60 -11.21
CA LYS A 86 14.35 -30.83 -11.38
C LYS A 86 15.76 -30.71 -10.80
N ILE A 87 16.39 -29.52 -10.97
CA ILE A 87 17.70 -29.25 -10.37
C ILE A 87 17.59 -29.25 -8.85
N ILE A 88 16.60 -28.52 -8.29
CA ILE A 88 16.36 -28.47 -6.85
C ILE A 88 16.08 -29.88 -6.29
N GLU A 89 15.22 -30.66 -6.93
CA GLU A 89 14.85 -32.01 -6.51
C GLU A 89 16.09 -32.94 -6.42
N LYS A 90 16.98 -32.86 -7.43
CA LYS A 90 18.27 -33.56 -7.41
C LYS A 90 19.13 -33.12 -6.23
N LEU A 91 19.34 -31.80 -6.08
CA LEU A 91 20.19 -31.24 -5.02
C LEU A 91 19.62 -31.57 -3.61
N VAL A 92 18.30 -31.56 -3.43
CA VAL A 92 17.64 -31.96 -2.19
C VAL A 92 17.93 -33.43 -1.84
N SER A 93 17.98 -34.32 -2.85
CA SER A 93 18.29 -35.74 -2.63
C SER A 93 19.75 -36.00 -2.25
N GLU A 94 20.66 -35.10 -2.58
CA GLU A 94 22.10 -35.17 -2.33
C GLU A 94 22.53 -34.37 -1.07
N ALA A 95 21.64 -33.55 -0.52
CA ALA A 95 21.93 -32.68 0.63
C ALA A 95 21.92 -33.46 1.95
N GLU A 96 22.76 -33.05 2.90
CA GLU A 96 22.76 -33.50 4.30
C GLU A 96 21.91 -32.57 5.18
N GLU A 97 21.87 -31.29 4.83
CA GLU A 97 21.10 -30.26 5.50
C GLU A 97 20.64 -29.22 4.47
N ILE A 98 19.41 -28.73 4.62
CA ILE A 98 18.88 -27.65 3.78
C ILE A 98 18.74 -26.38 4.61
N ILE A 99 19.12 -25.25 3.99
CA ILE A 99 18.92 -23.93 4.56
C ILE A 99 17.88 -23.19 3.69
N ASN A 100 16.70 -23.02 4.22
CA ASN A 100 15.65 -22.20 3.61
C ASN A 100 16.05 -20.73 3.71
N CYS A 101 16.41 -20.13 2.58
CA CYS A 101 16.80 -18.74 2.42
C CYS A 101 15.75 -17.92 1.65
N GLY A 102 14.47 -18.30 1.76
CA GLY A 102 13.34 -17.48 1.27
C GLY A 102 13.24 -16.15 2.01
N ASP A 103 12.55 -15.19 1.43
CA ASP A 103 12.31 -13.90 2.07
C ASP A 103 11.71 -14.11 3.48
N ALA A 104 12.08 -13.26 4.44
CA ALA A 104 11.61 -13.36 5.82
C ALA A 104 10.14 -12.91 5.88
N GLY A 105 9.21 -13.83 5.72
CA GLY A 105 7.78 -13.58 5.73
C GLY A 105 6.95 -14.79 5.39
N GLN A 106 5.63 -14.64 5.57
CA GLN A 106 4.66 -15.72 5.35
C GLN A 106 4.70 -16.27 3.92
N GLU A 107 4.87 -15.39 2.92
CA GLU A 107 4.92 -15.78 1.51
C GLU A 107 6.21 -16.54 1.17
N GLY A 108 7.36 -16.03 1.62
CA GLY A 108 8.66 -16.70 1.40
C GLY A 108 8.70 -18.07 2.09
N GLU A 109 8.12 -18.21 3.28
CA GLU A 109 8.00 -19.49 3.95
C GLU A 109 7.10 -20.47 3.17
N LEU A 110 5.94 -20.00 2.66
CA LEU A 110 5.03 -20.81 1.85
C LEU A 110 5.69 -21.32 0.56
N ILE A 111 6.37 -20.44 -0.17
CA ILE A 111 7.07 -20.76 -1.42
C ILE A 111 8.09 -21.89 -1.18
N GLN A 112 8.93 -21.71 -0.18
CA GLN A 112 10.01 -22.67 0.11
C GLN A 112 9.46 -24.02 0.63
N ARG A 113 8.49 -24.01 1.54
CA ARG A 113 7.88 -25.24 2.07
C ARG A 113 7.18 -26.05 0.98
N TRP A 114 6.46 -25.40 0.06
CA TRP A 114 5.83 -26.11 -1.06
C TRP A 114 6.85 -26.78 -1.97
N VAL A 115 7.99 -26.13 -2.23
CA VAL A 115 9.08 -26.72 -3.01
C VAL A 115 9.70 -27.92 -2.30
N LEU A 116 9.99 -27.80 -1.00
CA LEU A 116 10.55 -28.88 -0.20
C LEU A 116 9.59 -30.08 -0.07
N ILE A 117 8.29 -29.83 0.13
CA ILE A 117 7.24 -30.87 0.13
C ILE A 117 7.21 -31.58 -1.23
N LYS A 118 7.22 -30.82 -2.33
CA LYS A 118 7.18 -31.37 -3.68
C LYS A 118 8.44 -32.17 -4.02
N ALA A 119 9.60 -31.73 -3.57
CA ALA A 119 10.89 -32.43 -3.69
C ALA A 119 11.03 -33.60 -2.70
N LYS A 120 10.01 -33.88 -1.87
CA LYS A 120 10.01 -34.97 -0.87
C LYS A 120 11.22 -34.91 0.08
N CYS A 121 11.56 -33.71 0.54
CA CYS A 121 12.67 -33.48 1.45
C CYS A 121 12.55 -34.34 2.73
N LYS A 122 13.64 -35.03 3.11
CA LYS A 122 13.72 -35.87 4.31
C LYS A 122 14.83 -35.45 5.26
N VAL A 123 15.68 -34.53 4.86
CA VAL A 123 16.84 -34.06 5.64
C VAL A 123 16.44 -32.89 6.54
N PRO A 124 17.23 -32.58 7.59
CA PRO A 124 16.99 -31.44 8.45
C PRO A 124 16.95 -30.13 7.65
N VAL A 125 16.01 -29.26 8.00
CA VAL A 125 15.85 -27.94 7.37
C VAL A 125 16.07 -26.85 8.41
N LYS A 126 16.98 -25.93 8.13
CA LYS A 126 17.21 -24.70 8.88
C LYS A 126 16.64 -23.50 8.15
N ARG A 127 16.40 -22.41 8.85
CA ARG A 127 15.83 -21.17 8.34
C ARG A 127 16.78 -20.01 8.54
N LEU A 128 17.18 -19.37 7.44
CA LEU A 128 17.82 -18.08 7.46
C LEU A 128 16.74 -17.00 7.57
N TRP A 129 16.69 -16.26 8.69
CA TRP A 129 15.72 -15.19 8.92
C TRP A 129 16.44 -13.87 9.06
N ILE A 130 16.42 -13.06 8.00
CA ILE A 130 17.12 -11.77 7.92
C ILE A 130 16.21 -10.72 7.24
N SER A 131 16.27 -9.47 7.74
CA SER A 131 15.50 -8.35 7.19
C SER A 131 16.30 -7.48 6.22
N SER A 132 17.59 -7.79 6.01
CA SER A 132 18.50 -7.06 5.14
C SER A 132 19.40 -8.03 4.40
N LEU A 133 19.78 -7.69 3.16
CA LEU A 133 20.71 -8.45 2.32
C LEU A 133 22.14 -7.86 2.35
N THR A 134 22.49 -7.07 3.37
CA THR A 134 23.87 -6.63 3.57
C THR A 134 24.75 -7.83 3.95
N GLU A 135 26.04 -7.75 3.63
CA GLU A 135 27.00 -8.81 3.93
C GLU A 135 27.01 -9.17 5.43
N GLU A 136 26.98 -8.15 6.29
CA GLU A 136 26.98 -8.34 7.76
C GLU A 136 25.68 -9.03 8.22
N ALA A 137 24.52 -8.65 7.69
CA ALA A 137 23.25 -9.26 8.05
C ALA A 137 23.20 -10.73 7.62
N ILE A 138 23.68 -11.05 6.42
CA ILE A 138 23.77 -12.43 5.93
C ILE A 138 24.70 -13.25 6.82
N LYS A 139 25.93 -12.78 7.09
CA LYS A 139 26.88 -13.48 7.98
C LYS A 139 26.32 -13.70 9.38
N ALA A 140 25.71 -12.67 9.96
CA ALA A 140 25.07 -12.77 11.27
C ALA A 140 23.90 -13.77 11.26
N GLY A 141 23.12 -13.79 10.18
CA GLY A 141 21.99 -14.72 9.99
C GLY A 141 22.44 -16.17 9.89
N PHE A 142 23.51 -16.45 9.13
CA PHE A 142 24.09 -17.81 9.05
C PHE A 142 24.66 -18.30 10.38
N ASN A 143 25.15 -17.40 11.23
CA ASN A 143 25.59 -17.75 12.59
C ASN A 143 24.42 -18.01 13.56
N LYS A 144 23.17 -17.63 13.17
CA LYS A 144 21.97 -17.73 14.02
C LYS A 144 20.82 -18.45 13.29
N LEU A 145 21.12 -19.47 12.49
CA LEU A 145 20.10 -20.26 11.80
C LEU A 145 19.12 -20.83 12.80
N LYS A 146 17.83 -20.68 12.50
CA LYS A 146 16.72 -21.20 13.30
C LYS A 146 16.29 -22.57 12.81
N ASP A 147 15.55 -23.32 13.64
CA ASP A 147 14.92 -24.55 13.19
C ASP A 147 13.72 -24.23 12.30
N SER A 148 13.52 -25.00 11.22
CA SER A 148 12.37 -24.80 10.34
C SER A 148 11.03 -25.01 11.07
N LYS A 149 11.01 -25.82 12.13
CA LYS A 149 9.82 -26.08 12.95
C LYS A 149 9.30 -24.86 13.68
N ASP A 150 10.19 -23.90 14.01
CA ASP A 150 9.81 -22.63 14.64
C ASP A 150 8.86 -21.80 13.75
N PHE A 151 8.79 -22.15 12.46
CA PHE A 151 7.97 -21.48 11.45
C PHE A 151 6.76 -22.29 10.96
N ASP A 152 6.43 -23.40 11.64
CA ASP A 152 5.30 -24.26 11.22
C ASP A 152 3.96 -23.51 11.27
N ASN A 153 3.74 -22.69 12.28
CA ASN A 153 2.54 -21.86 12.38
C ASN A 153 2.48 -20.78 11.28
N LEU A 154 3.62 -20.18 10.94
CA LEU A 154 3.72 -19.22 9.84
C LEU A 154 3.38 -19.88 8.50
N PHE A 155 3.92 -21.09 8.26
CA PHE A 155 3.55 -21.89 7.09
C PHE A 155 2.07 -22.26 7.09
N ALA A 156 1.52 -22.70 8.22
CA ALA A 156 0.10 -23.05 8.34
C ALA A 156 -0.82 -21.86 8.01
N ALA A 157 -0.47 -20.67 8.47
CA ALA A 157 -1.20 -19.43 8.15
C ALA A 157 -1.12 -19.10 6.65
N GLY A 158 0.07 -19.18 6.05
CA GLY A 158 0.26 -18.97 4.61
C GLY A 158 -0.50 -19.96 3.74
N ASN A 159 -0.44 -21.25 4.12
CA ASN A 159 -1.15 -22.31 3.41
C ASN A 159 -2.69 -22.19 3.57
N SER A 160 -3.18 -21.84 4.76
CA SER A 160 -4.61 -21.58 4.99
C SER A 160 -5.12 -20.41 4.16
N ARG A 161 -4.33 -19.34 4.04
CA ARG A 161 -4.62 -18.22 3.13
C ARG A 161 -4.75 -18.68 1.68
N ALA A 162 -3.77 -19.45 1.19
CA ALA A 162 -3.77 -19.93 -0.19
C ALA A 162 -4.98 -20.82 -0.49
N VAL A 163 -5.35 -21.70 0.45
CA VAL A 163 -6.55 -22.55 0.36
C VAL A 163 -7.81 -21.69 0.32
N GLY A 164 -7.92 -20.69 1.20
CA GLY A 164 -9.08 -19.80 1.24
C GLY A 164 -9.26 -19.01 -0.05
N ASP A 165 -8.19 -18.39 -0.54
CA ASP A 165 -8.22 -17.61 -1.78
C ASP A 165 -8.54 -18.52 -3.00
N TRP A 166 -8.07 -19.78 -3.01
CA TRP A 166 -8.43 -20.78 -4.02
C TRP A 166 -9.91 -21.14 -3.93
N MET A 167 -10.40 -21.48 -2.72
CA MET A 167 -11.78 -21.89 -2.49
C MET A 167 -12.78 -20.82 -2.94
N LEU A 168 -12.60 -19.58 -2.50
CA LEU A 168 -13.46 -18.48 -2.88
C LEU A 168 -13.30 -18.11 -4.35
N GLY A 169 -12.06 -18.07 -4.83
CA GLY A 169 -11.75 -17.69 -6.21
C GLY A 169 -12.34 -18.66 -7.24
N ILE A 170 -12.17 -19.96 -7.05
CA ILE A 170 -12.67 -20.99 -7.97
C ILE A 170 -14.20 -21.07 -7.90
N ASN A 171 -14.75 -21.25 -6.70
CA ASN A 171 -16.20 -21.45 -6.55
C ASN A 171 -16.98 -20.18 -6.90
N GLY A 172 -16.62 -19.03 -6.34
CA GLY A 172 -17.29 -17.76 -6.64
C GLY A 172 -17.19 -17.38 -8.11
N THR A 173 -16.01 -17.50 -8.72
CA THR A 173 -15.85 -17.18 -10.15
C THR A 173 -16.69 -18.08 -11.04
N ARG A 174 -16.68 -19.38 -10.83
CA ARG A 174 -17.48 -20.32 -11.63
C ARG A 174 -18.98 -20.12 -11.44
N LEU A 175 -19.40 -19.93 -10.19
CA LEU A 175 -20.78 -19.72 -9.80
C LEU A 175 -21.38 -18.49 -10.49
N TYR A 176 -20.79 -17.32 -10.29
CA TYR A 176 -21.26 -16.08 -10.90
C TYR A 176 -21.13 -16.07 -12.42
N THR A 177 -20.06 -16.67 -12.97
CA THR A 177 -19.89 -16.80 -14.41
C THR A 177 -20.98 -17.65 -15.04
N LYS A 178 -21.32 -18.79 -14.46
CA LYS A 178 -22.34 -19.72 -15.00
C LYS A 178 -23.75 -19.17 -14.85
N LYS A 179 -24.06 -18.52 -13.72
CA LYS A 179 -25.40 -17.95 -13.48
C LYS A 179 -25.62 -16.67 -14.28
N TYR A 180 -24.65 -15.76 -14.37
CA TYR A 180 -24.84 -14.40 -14.89
C TYR A 180 -23.95 -14.04 -16.10
N GLY A 181 -22.92 -14.81 -16.43
CA GLY A 181 -21.92 -14.47 -17.46
C GLY A 181 -22.37 -14.64 -18.91
N LYS A 182 -23.61 -15.15 -19.19
CA LYS A 182 -24.18 -15.37 -20.52
C LYS A 182 -23.20 -16.03 -21.50
N ASN A 183 -22.38 -16.99 -21.02
CA ASN A 183 -21.37 -17.76 -21.78
C ASN A 183 -20.25 -16.94 -22.47
N LYS A 184 -20.16 -15.63 -22.27
CA LYS A 184 -19.18 -14.77 -22.96
C LYS A 184 -18.20 -14.07 -22.01
N LEU A 185 -18.53 -13.93 -20.73
CA LEU A 185 -17.74 -13.16 -19.77
C LEU A 185 -17.45 -14.00 -18.54
N VAL A 186 -16.16 -14.05 -18.16
CA VAL A 186 -15.75 -14.61 -16.88
C VAL A 186 -15.96 -13.55 -15.80
N LEU A 187 -16.86 -13.83 -14.85
CA LEU A 187 -17.15 -12.97 -13.71
C LEU A 187 -16.29 -13.40 -12.52
N SER A 188 -15.08 -12.85 -12.47
CA SER A 188 -14.08 -13.21 -11.46
C SER A 188 -14.44 -12.62 -10.10
N VAL A 189 -14.51 -13.45 -9.09
CA VAL A 189 -14.77 -13.10 -7.69
C VAL A 189 -13.54 -13.43 -6.84
N GLY A 190 -13.22 -12.58 -5.89
CA GLY A 190 -12.11 -12.78 -4.98
C GLY A 190 -12.16 -11.86 -3.78
N ARG A 191 -11.60 -12.32 -2.66
CA ARG A 191 -11.65 -11.66 -1.35
C ARG A 191 -11.16 -10.21 -1.36
N VAL A 192 -10.14 -9.90 -2.15
CA VAL A 192 -9.57 -8.54 -2.27
C VAL A 192 -10.08 -7.84 -3.53
N GLN A 193 -10.18 -8.56 -4.64
CA GLN A 193 -10.58 -8.02 -5.93
C GLN A 193 -12.01 -7.46 -5.90
N THR A 194 -12.96 -8.21 -5.34
CA THR A 194 -14.37 -7.83 -5.34
C THR A 194 -14.65 -6.58 -4.51
N PRO A 195 -14.19 -6.45 -3.25
CA PRO A 195 -14.39 -5.21 -2.50
C PRO A 195 -13.64 -4.02 -3.12
N THR A 196 -12.48 -4.22 -3.74
CA THR A 196 -11.78 -3.14 -4.45
C THR A 196 -12.60 -2.64 -5.64
N LEU A 197 -13.21 -3.54 -6.42
CA LEU A 197 -14.13 -3.17 -7.49
C LEU A 197 -15.38 -2.47 -6.94
N ALA A 198 -15.95 -2.98 -5.85
CA ALA A 198 -17.13 -2.39 -5.20
C ALA A 198 -16.88 -0.94 -4.77
N MET A 199 -15.69 -0.61 -4.25
CA MET A 199 -15.33 0.77 -3.93
C MET A 199 -15.43 1.71 -5.14
N ILE A 200 -14.93 1.26 -6.31
CA ILE A 200 -14.96 2.06 -7.54
C ILE A 200 -16.40 2.19 -8.05
N VAL A 201 -17.15 1.08 -8.08
CA VAL A 201 -18.55 1.04 -8.52
C VAL A 201 -19.44 1.93 -7.65
N ASN A 202 -19.31 1.81 -6.32
CA ASN A 202 -20.10 2.62 -5.38
C ASN A 202 -19.78 4.11 -5.54
N ARG A 203 -18.51 4.48 -5.70
CA ARG A 203 -18.10 5.86 -5.99
C ARG A 203 -18.70 6.36 -7.30
N GLN A 204 -18.75 5.53 -8.34
CA GLN A 204 -19.38 5.87 -9.61
C GLN A 204 -20.89 6.09 -9.45
N LYS A 205 -21.58 5.21 -8.70
CA LYS A 205 -23.01 5.35 -8.42
C LYS A 205 -23.28 6.64 -7.64
N GLU A 206 -22.47 6.93 -6.62
CA GLU A 206 -22.54 8.15 -5.82
C GLU A 206 -22.38 9.41 -6.70
N ILE A 207 -21.42 9.41 -7.62
CA ILE A 207 -21.21 10.51 -8.58
C ILE A 207 -22.41 10.65 -9.52
N ASN A 208 -22.91 9.53 -10.07
CA ASN A 208 -24.02 9.54 -11.02
C ASN A 208 -25.35 9.97 -10.39
N ALA A 209 -25.56 9.65 -9.11
CA ALA A 209 -26.76 10.04 -8.36
C ALA A 209 -26.65 11.43 -7.74
N PHE A 210 -25.49 12.07 -7.82
CA PHE A 210 -25.26 13.35 -7.16
C PHE A 210 -26.07 14.46 -7.81
N THR A 211 -26.83 15.17 -7.01
CA THR A 211 -27.55 16.38 -7.42
C THR A 211 -26.81 17.61 -6.91
N THR A 212 -26.42 18.47 -7.82
CA THR A 212 -25.76 19.73 -7.48
C THR A 212 -26.75 20.69 -6.84
N GLU A 213 -26.46 21.14 -5.62
CA GLU A 213 -27.22 22.14 -4.90
C GLU A 213 -26.46 23.48 -4.88
N GLU A 214 -27.17 24.57 -5.04
CA GLU A 214 -26.62 25.91 -4.85
C GLU A 214 -26.66 26.27 -3.36
N TYR A 215 -25.64 26.98 -2.91
CA TYR A 215 -25.57 27.51 -1.56
C TYR A 215 -24.96 28.91 -1.56
N TRP A 216 -25.22 29.66 -0.52
CA TRP A 216 -24.71 31.01 -0.33
C TRP A 216 -24.00 31.09 1.02
N GLU A 217 -22.88 31.81 1.03
CA GLU A 217 -22.06 32.10 2.20
C GLU A 217 -21.91 33.62 2.30
N LEU A 218 -22.00 34.15 3.52
CA LEU A 218 -21.72 35.56 3.78
C LEU A 218 -20.23 35.70 4.09
N LYS A 219 -19.59 36.61 3.39
CA LYS A 219 -18.19 36.97 3.60
C LYS A 219 -18.09 38.47 3.79
N THR A 220 -16.98 38.92 4.32
CA THR A 220 -16.67 40.35 4.38
C THR A 220 -15.19 40.60 4.23
N MET A 221 -14.86 41.72 3.58
CA MET A 221 -13.50 42.23 3.54
C MET A 221 -13.33 43.29 4.62
N TYR A 222 -12.29 43.13 5.45
CA TYR A 222 -11.85 44.09 6.44
C TYR A 222 -10.33 44.18 6.43
N ARG A 223 -9.78 45.36 6.22
CA ARG A 223 -8.32 45.59 6.09
C ARG A 223 -7.67 44.55 5.15
N GLU A 224 -8.16 44.48 3.91
CA GLU A 224 -7.64 43.57 2.84
C GLU A 224 -7.70 42.05 3.22
N THR A 225 -8.44 41.73 4.26
CA THR A 225 -8.59 40.33 4.72
C THR A 225 -10.03 39.86 4.56
N GLU A 226 -10.20 38.74 3.85
CA GLU A 226 -11.50 38.10 3.69
C GLU A 226 -11.83 37.29 4.94
N PHE A 227 -12.99 37.56 5.54
CA PHE A 227 -13.57 36.82 6.66
C PHE A 227 -14.83 36.09 6.21
N LEU A 228 -14.96 34.84 6.60
CA LEU A 228 -16.13 33.98 6.36
C LEU A 228 -17.03 33.96 7.58
N CYS A 229 -18.32 34.24 7.39
CA CYS A 229 -19.34 34.12 8.44
C CYS A 229 -19.45 32.67 8.92
N GLN A 230 -19.52 32.46 10.22
CA GLN A 230 -19.52 31.13 10.86
C GLN A 230 -20.95 30.61 11.07
N ILE A 231 -21.86 30.87 10.12
CA ILE A 231 -23.19 30.27 10.06
C ILE A 231 -23.22 29.11 9.08
N GLU A 232 -24.23 28.27 9.16
CA GLU A 232 -24.45 27.24 8.14
C GLU A 232 -24.67 27.85 6.77
N ARG A 233 -24.32 27.11 5.72
CA ARG A 233 -24.54 27.51 4.34
C ARG A 233 -26.02 27.77 4.09
N LEU A 234 -26.31 28.95 3.54
CA LEU A 234 -27.69 29.34 3.26
C LEU A 234 -28.15 28.64 1.97
N LYS A 235 -29.40 28.12 2.01
CA LYS A 235 -29.98 27.38 0.87
C LYS A 235 -30.89 28.26 -0.01
N SER A 236 -30.92 29.57 0.22
CA SER A 236 -31.79 30.52 -0.48
C SER A 236 -31.07 31.85 -0.65
N GLU A 237 -31.10 32.37 -1.87
CA GLU A 237 -30.55 33.68 -2.20
C GLU A 237 -31.26 34.81 -1.42
N ALA A 238 -32.59 34.71 -1.25
CA ALA A 238 -33.35 35.69 -0.46
C ALA A 238 -32.91 35.74 1.02
N LYS A 239 -32.51 34.58 1.61
CA LYS A 239 -31.93 34.58 2.96
C LYS A 239 -30.55 35.19 3.00
N ALA A 240 -29.74 34.93 1.96
CA ALA A 240 -28.41 35.53 1.85
C ALA A 240 -28.48 37.05 1.67
N GLN A 241 -29.45 37.53 0.86
CA GLN A 241 -29.67 38.98 0.67
C GLN A 241 -30.10 39.66 1.98
N LYS A 242 -31.03 39.06 2.73
CA LYS A 242 -31.41 39.59 4.06
C LYS A 242 -30.22 39.61 5.03
N GLY A 243 -29.34 38.60 4.94
CA GLY A 243 -28.09 38.57 5.72
C GLY A 243 -27.13 39.68 5.31
N LEU A 244 -26.97 39.92 4.01
CA LEU A 244 -26.15 41.03 3.47
C LEU A 244 -26.71 42.39 3.92
N ASP A 245 -28.01 42.61 3.75
CA ASP A 245 -28.68 43.87 4.13
C ASP A 245 -28.53 44.15 5.64
N TYR A 246 -28.56 43.09 6.47
CA TYR A 246 -28.32 43.17 7.91
C TYR A 246 -26.89 43.62 8.26
N LEU A 247 -25.89 43.27 7.44
CA LEU A 247 -24.48 43.59 7.65
C LEU A 247 -24.13 45.01 7.18
N LEU A 248 -24.85 45.52 6.19
CA LEU A 248 -24.60 46.86 5.63
C LEU A 248 -24.75 47.94 6.71
N ASN A 249 -23.90 48.96 6.64
CA ASN A 249 -23.88 50.13 7.51
C ASN A 249 -23.62 49.85 9.01
N LYS A 250 -23.15 48.66 9.36
CA LYS A 250 -22.69 48.30 10.70
C LYS A 250 -21.18 48.18 10.73
N PRO A 251 -20.50 48.48 11.83
CA PRO A 251 -19.08 48.30 11.94
C PRO A 251 -18.73 46.83 12.11
N PHE A 252 -17.62 46.42 11.54
CA PHE A 252 -16.97 45.14 11.85
C PHE A 252 -16.03 45.36 13.04
N GLU A 253 -16.07 44.48 14.03
CA GLU A 253 -15.23 44.54 15.23
C GLU A 253 -14.41 43.28 15.37
N ILE A 254 -13.10 43.40 15.60
CA ILE A 254 -12.23 42.26 15.91
C ILE A 254 -12.43 41.81 17.36
N THR A 255 -12.82 40.56 17.53
CA THR A 255 -13.05 39.95 18.87
C THR A 255 -11.87 39.20 19.41
N SER A 256 -11.09 38.55 18.52
CA SER A 256 -9.83 37.91 18.91
C SER A 256 -8.83 37.82 17.75
N PHE A 257 -7.57 37.92 18.12
CA PHE A 257 -6.43 37.64 17.25
C PHE A 257 -5.51 36.63 17.97
N GLU A 258 -5.34 35.48 17.39
CA GLU A 258 -4.52 34.42 17.94
C GLU A 258 -3.49 33.97 16.91
N GLN A 259 -2.22 34.00 17.29
CA GLN A 259 -1.11 33.51 16.47
C GLN A 259 -0.36 32.45 17.26
N LYS A 260 -0.31 31.23 16.70
CA LYS A 260 0.33 30.08 17.35
C LYS A 260 1.39 29.50 16.46
N GLU A 261 2.58 29.38 16.99
CA GLU A 261 3.62 28.56 16.36
C GLU A 261 3.27 27.07 16.49
N ALA A 262 3.46 26.34 15.41
CA ALA A 262 3.30 24.90 15.35
C ALA A 262 4.44 24.29 14.55
N LYS A 263 4.69 23.01 14.81
CA LYS A 263 5.66 22.22 14.10
C LYS A 263 4.93 21.22 13.20
N GLU A 264 5.36 21.13 11.96
CA GLU A 264 4.96 20.06 11.08
C GLU A 264 6.05 18.98 11.10
N GLY A 265 5.69 17.82 11.59
CA GLY A 265 6.61 16.69 11.69
C GLY A 265 7.12 16.23 10.34
N ASN A 266 8.26 15.59 10.34
CA ASN A 266 8.91 15.04 9.18
C ASN A 266 8.03 13.97 8.52
N PRO A 267 8.10 13.82 7.17
CA PRO A 267 7.43 12.73 6.50
C PRO A 267 8.01 11.39 6.99
N ARG A 268 7.21 10.34 6.99
CA ARG A 268 7.71 8.99 7.25
C ARG A 268 8.46 8.45 6.03
N LEU A 269 9.35 7.48 6.24
CA LEU A 269 9.99 6.76 5.15
C LEU A 269 8.96 6.09 4.24
N TYR A 270 9.38 5.66 3.07
CA TYR A 270 8.50 4.96 2.15
C TYR A 270 8.32 3.49 2.55
N ASP A 271 7.07 3.07 2.59
CA ASP A 271 6.62 1.73 2.24
C ASP A 271 6.26 1.68 0.75
N LEU A 272 5.92 0.50 0.23
CA LEU A 272 5.58 0.37 -1.18
C LEU A 272 4.35 1.22 -1.56
N THR A 273 3.31 1.21 -0.73
CA THR A 273 2.06 1.94 -1.03
C THR A 273 2.28 3.45 -1.12
N SER A 274 2.99 4.03 -0.16
CA SER A 274 3.28 5.47 -0.16
C SER A 274 4.17 5.89 -1.33
N LEU A 275 5.12 5.04 -1.73
CA LEU A 275 5.93 5.29 -2.92
C LEU A 275 5.08 5.24 -4.21
N GLN A 276 4.20 4.24 -4.36
CA GLN A 276 3.28 4.14 -5.49
C GLN A 276 2.32 5.36 -5.57
N VAL A 277 1.83 5.82 -4.42
CA VAL A 277 0.98 7.02 -4.33
C VAL A 277 1.73 8.26 -4.80
N ASP A 278 2.97 8.46 -4.36
CA ASP A 278 3.76 9.63 -4.74
C ASP A 278 4.23 9.54 -6.20
N GLY A 279 4.59 8.35 -6.69
CA GLY A 279 4.90 8.10 -8.11
C GLY A 279 3.72 8.43 -9.02
N ASN A 280 2.50 8.02 -8.64
CA ASN A 280 1.28 8.34 -9.38
C ASN A 280 0.95 9.84 -9.35
N LYS A 281 1.02 10.47 -8.18
CA LYS A 281 0.72 11.91 -8.04
C LYS A 281 1.69 12.81 -8.79
N ARG A 282 2.98 12.47 -8.78
CA ARG A 282 4.03 13.32 -9.34
C ARG A 282 4.29 13.05 -10.82
N PHE A 283 4.27 11.79 -11.22
CA PHE A 283 4.68 11.36 -12.55
C PHE A 283 3.57 10.67 -13.35
N GLY A 284 2.41 10.40 -12.73
CA GLY A 284 1.32 9.66 -13.37
C GLY A 284 1.59 8.16 -13.51
N PHE A 285 2.64 7.64 -12.87
CA PHE A 285 2.98 6.21 -12.94
C PHE A 285 1.88 5.35 -12.33
N GLY A 286 1.56 4.24 -12.99
CA GLY A 286 0.69 3.23 -12.42
C GLY A 286 1.35 2.50 -11.24
N ALA A 287 0.53 1.84 -10.42
CA ALA A 287 1.01 1.11 -9.26
C ALA A 287 1.97 -0.02 -9.65
N GLU A 288 1.64 -0.78 -10.71
CA GLU A 288 2.51 -1.85 -11.24
C GLU A 288 3.79 -1.29 -11.87
N GLN A 289 3.70 -0.18 -12.61
CA GLN A 289 4.88 0.48 -13.18
C GLN A 289 5.84 0.91 -12.08
N THR A 290 5.35 1.55 -11.01
CA THR A 290 6.18 1.95 -9.87
C THR A 290 6.82 0.74 -9.20
N LEU A 291 6.09 -0.36 -9.03
CA LEU A 291 6.62 -1.60 -8.47
C LEU A 291 7.74 -2.18 -9.34
N ASN A 292 7.58 -2.19 -10.67
CA ASN A 292 8.59 -2.70 -11.59
C ASN A 292 9.86 -1.84 -11.58
N LEU A 293 9.71 -0.52 -11.52
CA LEU A 293 10.84 0.42 -11.44
C LEU A 293 11.64 0.23 -10.16
N ILE A 294 10.97 0.16 -9.01
CA ILE A 294 11.68 -0.04 -7.74
C ILE A 294 12.26 -1.45 -7.61
N GLN A 295 11.61 -2.47 -8.17
CA GLN A 295 12.15 -3.82 -8.24
C GLN A 295 13.46 -3.84 -9.02
N SER A 296 13.52 -3.14 -10.16
CA SER A 296 14.76 -2.99 -10.95
C SER A 296 15.86 -2.26 -10.15
N LEU A 297 15.52 -1.19 -9.44
CA LEU A 297 16.48 -0.48 -8.58
C LEU A 297 17.01 -1.37 -7.44
N TYR A 298 16.16 -2.21 -6.87
CA TYR A 298 16.56 -3.19 -5.85
C TYR A 298 17.51 -4.25 -6.42
N GLU A 299 17.22 -4.79 -7.61
CA GLU A 299 18.08 -5.77 -8.28
C GLU A 299 19.44 -5.17 -8.68
N LYS A 300 19.49 -3.86 -8.92
CA LYS A 300 20.72 -3.07 -9.10
C LYS A 300 21.39 -2.71 -7.76
N LYS A 301 20.87 -3.16 -6.63
CA LYS A 301 21.36 -2.90 -5.26
C LYS A 301 21.35 -1.43 -4.84
N LEU A 302 20.57 -0.58 -5.51
CA LEU A 302 20.53 0.86 -5.26
C LEU A 302 19.57 1.23 -4.11
N VAL A 303 18.58 0.38 -3.87
CA VAL A 303 17.58 0.55 -2.80
C VAL A 303 17.38 -0.77 -2.04
N THR A 304 16.76 -0.70 -0.87
CA THR A 304 16.40 -1.89 -0.07
C THR A 304 15.17 -2.59 -0.65
N TYR A 305 14.79 -3.73 -0.08
CA TYR A 305 13.68 -4.56 -0.56
C TYR A 305 12.38 -3.76 -0.71
N PRO A 306 11.71 -3.84 -1.88
CA PRO A 306 10.64 -2.89 -2.19
C PRO A 306 9.25 -3.29 -1.67
N ARG A 307 9.00 -4.58 -1.37
CA ARG A 307 7.66 -5.07 -1.02
C ARG A 307 7.42 -5.04 0.48
N VAL A 308 7.53 -3.86 1.07
CA VAL A 308 7.43 -3.63 2.50
C VAL A 308 6.17 -2.85 2.86
N ASP A 309 5.66 -3.07 4.06
CA ASP A 309 4.47 -2.46 4.62
C ASP A 309 4.75 -1.54 5.82
N THR A 310 6.03 -1.37 6.17
CA THR A 310 6.47 -0.50 7.25
C THR A 310 7.20 0.74 6.77
N THR A 311 7.10 1.79 7.55
CA THR A 311 7.80 3.07 7.35
C THR A 311 8.92 3.28 8.36
N TYR A 312 9.33 2.20 9.07
CA TYR A 312 10.33 2.24 10.13
C TYR A 312 11.62 1.53 9.71
N LEU A 313 12.73 1.93 10.33
CA LEU A 313 14.02 1.26 10.22
C LEU A 313 14.28 0.41 11.45
N SER A 314 15.06 -0.67 11.28
CA SER A 314 15.59 -1.42 12.40
C SER A 314 16.68 -0.64 13.14
N GLU A 315 16.78 -0.88 14.44
CA GLU A 315 17.69 -0.14 15.31
C GLU A 315 19.17 -0.37 14.98
N ASP A 316 19.52 -1.52 14.39
CA ASP A 316 20.86 -1.88 13.94
C ASP A 316 21.33 -1.07 12.71
N LEU A 317 20.40 -0.45 11.96
CA LEU A 317 20.74 0.43 10.84
C LEU A 317 21.19 1.81 11.27
N HIS A 318 20.86 2.26 12.49
CA HIS A 318 21.19 3.61 12.94
C HIS A 318 22.67 3.99 12.76
N PRO A 319 23.66 3.14 13.12
CA PRO A 319 25.08 3.47 12.92
C PRO A 319 25.50 3.59 11.44
N LYS A 320 24.72 3.02 10.52
CA LYS A 320 25.02 3.00 9.08
C LYS A 320 24.48 4.23 8.34
N ILE A 321 23.49 4.94 8.93
CA ILE A 321 22.82 6.08 8.30
C ILE A 321 23.79 7.17 7.85
N PRO A 322 24.79 7.61 8.67
CA PRO A 322 25.74 8.63 8.22
C PRO A 322 26.51 8.22 6.96
N GLY A 323 26.92 6.96 6.87
CA GLY A 323 27.62 6.45 5.69
C GLY A 323 26.74 6.44 4.45
N ILE A 324 25.47 6.03 4.58
CA ILE A 324 24.51 6.06 3.46
C ILE A 324 24.29 7.50 2.99
N LEU A 325 24.02 8.44 3.90
CA LEU A 325 23.84 9.86 3.57
C LEU A 325 25.06 10.47 2.90
N GLY A 326 26.28 10.19 3.40
CA GLY A 326 27.54 10.68 2.85
C GLY A 326 27.81 10.19 1.42
N ASN A 327 27.26 9.05 1.04
CA ASN A 327 27.40 8.48 -0.30
C ASN A 327 26.38 9.02 -1.31
N LEU A 328 25.34 9.76 -0.87
CA LEU A 328 24.35 10.41 -1.74
C LEU A 328 24.91 11.72 -2.33
N LYS A 329 25.92 11.63 -3.19
CA LYS A 329 26.70 12.78 -3.68
C LYS A 329 25.88 13.85 -4.39
N ASP A 330 24.86 13.46 -5.15
CA ASP A 330 23.98 14.37 -5.89
C ASP A 330 23.07 15.19 -4.95
N TYR A 331 22.96 14.77 -3.69
CA TYR A 331 22.14 15.42 -2.64
C TYR A 331 23.00 16.10 -1.58
N LYS A 332 24.28 16.31 -1.84
CA LYS A 332 25.24 16.83 -0.86
C LYS A 332 24.76 18.11 -0.16
N ARG A 333 24.15 19.05 -0.91
CA ARG A 333 23.58 20.30 -0.36
C ARG A 333 22.58 20.07 0.77
N PHE A 334 21.90 18.91 0.80
CA PHE A 334 20.95 18.54 1.84
C PHE A 334 21.59 17.63 2.89
N THR A 335 22.41 16.67 2.48
CA THR A 335 23.02 15.72 3.41
C THR A 335 24.06 16.37 4.32
N ASP A 336 24.78 17.40 3.88
CA ASP A 336 25.76 18.14 4.70
C ASP A 336 25.10 18.74 5.95
N LEU A 337 23.88 19.29 5.83
CA LEU A 337 23.15 19.81 6.99
C LEU A 337 22.80 18.71 8.01
N VAL A 338 22.39 17.55 7.54
CA VAL A 338 22.06 16.42 8.41
C VAL A 338 23.32 15.87 9.08
N LEU A 339 24.40 15.72 8.31
CA LEU A 339 25.67 15.18 8.79
C LEU A 339 26.45 16.13 9.70
N SER A 340 26.14 17.44 9.68
CA SER A 340 26.74 18.43 10.61
C SER A 340 26.30 18.23 12.06
N LYS A 341 25.29 17.37 12.31
CA LYS A 341 24.73 17.08 13.64
C LYS A 341 24.69 15.57 13.86
N SER A 342 24.65 15.16 15.13
CA SER A 342 24.39 13.76 15.45
C SER A 342 22.96 13.38 15.04
N ILE A 343 22.80 12.26 14.36
CA ILE A 343 21.48 11.74 13.97
C ILE A 343 20.83 11.10 15.19
N PRO A 344 19.67 11.61 15.66
CA PRO A 344 19.03 11.06 16.85
C PRO A 344 18.43 9.68 16.56
N LYS A 345 18.60 8.73 17.49
CA LYS A 345 17.94 7.43 17.46
C LYS A 345 16.49 7.58 17.95
N SER A 346 15.63 8.15 17.12
CA SER A 346 14.22 8.40 17.44
C SER A 346 13.36 7.17 17.18
N LYS A 347 12.47 6.82 18.12
CA LYS A 347 11.46 5.76 17.94
C LYS A 347 10.42 6.08 16.85
N THR A 348 10.36 7.30 16.36
CA THR A 348 9.53 7.65 15.20
C THR A 348 10.13 7.16 13.89
N ILE A 349 11.43 6.81 13.88
CA ILE A 349 12.17 6.33 12.71
C ILE A 349 12.66 4.90 12.93
N PHE A 350 13.24 4.60 14.10
CA PHE A 350 13.86 3.31 14.45
C PHE A 350 13.01 2.60 15.50
N ASP A 351 12.28 1.57 15.10
CA ASP A 351 11.44 0.80 16.02
C ASP A 351 11.28 -0.65 15.51
N ASP A 352 12.04 -1.56 16.09
CA ASP A 352 12.00 -3.00 15.72
C ASP A 352 10.63 -3.63 15.92
N LYS A 353 9.80 -3.09 16.84
CA LYS A 353 8.44 -3.59 17.08
C LYS A 353 7.46 -3.27 15.94
N LYS A 354 7.82 -2.31 15.08
CA LYS A 354 7.04 -1.88 13.92
C LYS A 354 7.54 -2.47 12.60
N ILE A 355 8.49 -3.40 12.68
CA ILE A 355 9.02 -4.14 11.54
C ILE A 355 8.54 -5.57 11.64
N THR A 356 7.92 -6.06 10.56
CA THR A 356 7.49 -7.46 10.42
C THR A 356 8.59 -8.28 9.76
N ASP A 357 8.73 -8.14 8.45
CA ASP A 357 9.63 -8.93 7.61
C ASP A 357 10.85 -8.10 7.18
N HIS A 358 10.64 -6.86 6.75
CA HIS A 358 11.67 -5.95 6.24
C HIS A 358 11.42 -4.53 6.73
N HIS A 359 12.48 -3.73 6.85
CA HIS A 359 12.39 -2.29 7.16
C HIS A 359 11.93 -1.47 5.94
N ALA A 360 11.67 -0.18 6.15
CA ALA A 360 11.26 0.76 5.11
C ALA A 360 12.23 0.83 3.92
N ILE A 361 11.73 1.34 2.80
CA ILE A 361 12.52 1.54 1.57
C ILE A 361 13.47 2.72 1.74
N ILE A 362 14.76 2.45 1.60
CA ILE A 362 15.83 3.47 1.67
C ILE A 362 16.88 3.23 0.57
N PRO A 363 17.68 4.25 0.20
CA PRO A 363 18.84 4.04 -0.65
C PRO A 363 19.90 3.24 0.11
N THR A 364 20.73 2.49 -0.61
CA THR A 364 21.86 1.72 -0.04
C THR A 364 23.14 2.53 0.09
N GLY A 365 23.21 3.69 -0.55
CA GLY A 365 24.44 4.48 -0.68
C GLY A 365 25.32 4.09 -1.87
N ILE A 366 24.91 3.12 -2.68
CA ILE A 366 25.59 2.81 -3.95
C ILE A 366 25.26 3.92 -4.96
N VAL A 367 26.28 4.40 -5.67
CA VAL A 367 26.11 5.44 -6.70
C VAL A 367 25.39 4.84 -7.92
N PRO A 368 24.27 5.43 -8.37
CA PRO A 368 23.54 4.91 -9.52
C PRO A 368 24.37 4.95 -10.80
N SER A 369 24.30 3.88 -11.58
CA SER A 369 24.85 3.84 -12.94
C SER A 369 23.91 3.02 -13.83
N GLY A 370 23.71 3.45 -15.08
CA GLY A 370 22.94 2.71 -16.07
C GLY A 370 21.44 2.56 -15.70
N ILE A 371 20.85 3.56 -15.06
CA ILE A 371 19.41 3.60 -14.74
C ILE A 371 18.65 4.45 -15.76
N SER A 372 17.39 4.09 -16.03
CA SER A 372 16.51 4.85 -16.92
C SER A 372 16.04 6.14 -16.27
N GLN A 373 15.49 7.06 -17.07
CA GLN A 373 14.91 8.31 -16.55
C GLN A 373 13.78 8.04 -15.54
N ASP A 374 12.95 7.04 -15.76
CA ASP A 374 11.86 6.72 -14.85
C ASP A 374 12.36 6.06 -13.57
N GLU A 375 13.39 5.21 -13.65
CA GLU A 375 14.09 4.71 -12.45
C GLU A 375 14.73 5.86 -11.67
N GLN A 376 15.34 6.84 -12.36
CA GLN A 376 15.93 8.02 -11.71
C GLN A 376 14.87 8.83 -10.94
N LYS A 377 13.66 9.00 -11.49
CA LYS A 377 12.55 9.69 -10.81
C LYS A 377 12.15 8.97 -9.51
N ILE A 378 12.03 7.64 -9.54
CA ILE A 378 11.69 6.85 -8.35
C ILE A 378 12.84 6.86 -7.34
N TYR A 379 14.08 6.74 -7.79
CA TYR A 379 15.26 6.83 -6.93
C TYR A 379 15.36 8.20 -6.23
N ASP A 380 15.13 9.30 -6.98
CA ASP A 380 15.10 10.66 -6.43
C ASP A 380 14.05 10.82 -5.32
N LEU A 381 12.83 10.28 -5.51
CA LEU A 381 11.81 10.29 -4.46
C LEU A 381 12.28 9.59 -3.19
N ILE A 382 12.92 8.43 -3.34
CA ILE A 382 13.40 7.64 -2.20
C ILE A 382 14.52 8.37 -1.48
N CYS A 383 15.50 8.92 -2.20
CA CYS A 383 16.61 9.67 -1.61
C CYS A 383 16.13 10.91 -0.87
N ARG A 384 15.26 11.72 -1.48
CA ARG A 384 14.71 12.92 -0.84
C ARG A 384 13.89 12.57 0.40
N ARG A 385 13.07 11.52 0.34
CA ARG A 385 12.30 11.06 1.49
C ARG A 385 13.21 10.60 2.62
N PHE A 386 14.26 9.87 2.32
CA PHE A 386 15.24 9.40 3.27
C PHE A 386 15.98 10.57 3.95
N ILE A 387 16.38 11.57 3.20
CA ILE A 387 17.03 12.77 3.74
C ILE A 387 16.04 13.58 4.59
N ALA A 388 14.83 13.82 4.09
CA ALA A 388 13.81 14.63 4.75
C ALA A 388 13.42 14.11 6.14
N VAL A 389 13.49 12.79 6.36
CA VAL A 389 13.19 12.18 7.67
C VAL A 389 14.15 12.63 8.75
N PHE A 390 15.39 12.95 8.42
CA PHE A 390 16.44 13.40 9.35
C PHE A 390 16.60 14.92 9.39
N TYR A 391 15.84 15.65 8.58
CA TYR A 391 15.86 17.11 8.56
C TYR A 391 15.17 17.72 9.79
N PRO A 392 15.40 18.99 10.11
CA PRO A 392 14.60 19.70 11.11
C PRO A 392 13.11 19.72 10.75
N GLU A 393 12.24 19.76 11.74
CA GLU A 393 10.79 19.95 11.53
C GLU A 393 10.52 21.30 10.85
N CYS A 394 9.48 21.35 9.99
CA CYS A 394 9.00 22.59 9.44
C CYS A 394 8.26 23.39 10.51
N LYS A 395 8.64 24.64 10.73
CA LYS A 395 7.97 25.54 11.67
C LYS A 395 7.00 26.45 10.93
N VAL A 396 5.80 26.52 11.42
CA VAL A 396 4.72 27.35 10.85
C VAL A 396 4.09 28.21 11.93
N SER A 397 3.60 29.37 11.54
CA SER A 397 2.72 30.21 12.35
C SER A 397 1.30 30.13 11.80
N ASN A 398 0.38 29.67 12.61
CA ASN A 398 -1.03 29.64 12.27
C ASN A 398 -1.72 30.83 12.94
N THR A 399 -2.34 31.69 12.13
CA THR A 399 -3.08 32.86 12.60
C THR A 399 -4.57 32.59 12.48
N THR A 400 -5.32 32.83 13.54
CA THR A 400 -6.78 32.79 13.55
C THR A 400 -7.29 34.13 14.05
N VAL A 401 -8.16 34.76 13.25
CA VAL A 401 -8.77 36.04 13.60
C VAL A 401 -10.27 35.85 13.63
N LEU A 402 -10.88 36.25 14.72
CA LEU A 402 -12.34 36.31 14.84
C LEU A 402 -12.76 37.77 14.88
N GLY A 403 -13.82 38.07 14.12
CA GLY A 403 -14.51 39.34 14.17
C GLY A 403 -16.01 39.11 14.25
N LYS A 404 -16.75 40.16 14.48
CA LYS A 404 -18.23 40.14 14.54
C LYS A 404 -18.82 41.38 13.90
N VAL A 405 -20.04 41.20 13.42
CA VAL A 405 -20.98 42.30 13.16
C VAL A 405 -22.21 41.99 14.01
N ASP A 406 -22.49 42.77 15.06
CA ASP A 406 -23.46 42.42 16.12
C ASP A 406 -23.25 40.99 16.65
N ASN A 407 -24.23 40.10 16.39
CA ASN A 407 -24.20 38.70 16.85
C ASN A 407 -23.58 37.70 15.82
N LEU A 408 -23.25 38.15 14.61
CA LEU A 408 -22.70 37.30 13.58
C LEU A 408 -21.18 37.24 13.68
N ILE A 409 -20.65 36.04 13.87
CA ILE A 409 -19.22 35.78 13.99
C ILE A 409 -18.63 35.48 12.65
N PHE A 410 -17.47 36.06 12.37
CA PHE A 410 -16.68 35.87 11.17
C PHE A 410 -15.28 35.38 11.53
N LYS A 411 -14.71 34.55 10.67
CA LYS A 411 -13.38 33.97 10.87
C LYS A 411 -12.51 34.13 9.66
N ALA A 412 -11.27 34.54 9.88
CA ALA A 412 -10.18 34.45 8.92
C ALA A 412 -9.06 33.56 9.48
N THR A 413 -8.42 32.79 8.62
CA THR A 413 -7.26 31.96 8.98
C THR A 413 -6.12 32.23 8.04
N GLY A 414 -4.92 32.30 8.59
CA GLY A 414 -3.67 32.42 7.85
C GLY A 414 -2.66 31.37 8.28
N LYS A 415 -1.69 31.13 7.43
CA LYS A 415 -0.55 30.27 7.72
C LYS A 415 0.69 30.85 7.07
N GLN A 416 1.74 30.99 7.85
CA GLN A 416 3.06 31.45 7.41
C GLN A 416 4.09 30.37 7.74
N ILE A 417 5.00 30.09 6.80
CA ILE A 417 6.14 29.22 7.05
C ILE A 417 7.25 30.04 7.67
N ILE A 418 7.61 29.74 8.92
CA ILE A 418 8.72 30.41 9.64
C ILE A 418 10.06 29.79 9.22
N SER A 419 10.09 28.46 9.08
CA SER A 419 11.27 27.73 8.64
C SER A 419 10.83 26.50 7.85
N LEU A 420 11.38 26.33 6.67
CA LEU A 420 11.05 25.24 5.75
C LEU A 420 11.33 23.85 6.36
N GLY A 421 12.42 23.73 7.12
CA GLY A 421 12.82 22.43 7.65
C GLY A 421 12.89 21.38 6.56
N TRP A 422 12.28 20.20 6.77
CA TRP A 422 12.30 19.09 5.82
C TRP A 422 11.69 19.43 4.42
N ARG A 423 10.88 20.47 4.33
CA ARG A 423 10.28 20.89 3.06
C ARG A 423 11.33 21.42 2.06
N GLU A 424 12.46 21.93 2.56
CA GLU A 424 13.57 22.41 1.73
C GLU A 424 14.08 21.33 0.76
N VAL A 425 14.06 20.06 1.19
CA VAL A 425 14.49 18.91 0.37
C VAL A 425 13.65 18.75 -0.92
N TYR A 426 12.46 19.37 -0.98
CA TYR A 426 11.51 19.24 -2.09
C TYR A 426 11.28 20.54 -2.88
N GLU A 427 11.94 21.65 -2.54
CA GLU A 427 11.65 22.97 -3.16
C GLU A 427 11.90 23.00 -4.66
N ASP A 428 13.03 22.50 -5.12
CA ASP A 428 13.37 22.45 -6.55
C ASP A 428 12.41 21.58 -7.37
N LEU A 429 11.69 20.66 -6.75
CA LEU A 429 10.62 19.91 -7.43
C LEU A 429 9.35 20.75 -7.67
N LYS A 430 9.22 21.90 -7.02
CA LYS A 430 8.12 22.84 -7.21
C LYS A 430 8.39 23.76 -8.40
N GLU A 431 9.62 24.23 -8.53
CA GLU A 431 10.04 25.13 -9.62
C GLU A 431 9.90 24.46 -11.00
N ALA A 432 10.21 23.14 -11.09
CA ALA A 432 10.06 22.38 -12.32
C ALA A 432 8.60 22.25 -12.80
N LYS A 433 7.61 22.33 -11.89
CA LYS A 433 6.17 22.26 -12.24
C LYS A 433 5.59 23.58 -12.71
N SER A 434 6.18 24.70 -12.38
CA SER A 434 5.70 26.03 -12.79
C SER A 434 5.92 26.31 -14.29
N THR A 435 6.76 25.52 -14.96
CA THR A 435 7.06 25.64 -16.40
C THR A 435 6.23 24.72 -17.30
N GLU A 436 5.53 23.71 -16.74
CA GLU A 436 4.61 22.86 -17.50
C GLU A 436 3.17 23.13 -17.06
N SER A 437 2.44 23.87 -17.90
CA SER A 437 1.03 24.21 -17.70
C SER A 437 0.14 22.95 -17.72
N SER A 438 -0.08 22.33 -16.55
CA SER A 438 -1.17 21.38 -16.35
C SER A 438 -2.20 21.96 -15.38
N THR A 439 -3.32 22.37 -15.92
CA THR A 439 -4.46 23.05 -15.29
C THR A 439 -5.24 22.21 -14.24
N ASP A 440 -4.75 21.03 -13.82
CA ASP A 440 -5.58 20.06 -13.09
C ASP A 440 -5.02 19.53 -11.76
N ALA A 441 -3.96 20.08 -11.22
CA ALA A 441 -3.44 19.67 -9.93
C ALA A 441 -3.24 20.87 -8.99
N LYS A 442 -4.32 21.49 -8.55
CA LYS A 442 -4.36 22.11 -7.22
C LYS A 442 -4.33 20.97 -6.19
N SER A 443 -3.16 20.30 -6.04
CA SER A 443 -2.78 19.78 -4.74
C SER A 443 -2.97 20.98 -3.81
N LYS A 444 -3.61 20.80 -2.66
CA LYS A 444 -3.61 21.78 -1.57
C LYS A 444 -2.17 21.90 -1.06
N GLU A 445 -1.29 22.48 -1.89
CA GLU A 445 -0.09 23.11 -1.38
C GLU A 445 -0.60 24.23 -0.50
N VAL A 446 -0.14 24.26 0.72
CA VAL A 446 -0.50 25.28 1.67
C VAL A 446 0.09 26.57 1.09
N GLU A 447 -0.72 27.29 0.29
CA GLU A 447 -0.39 28.66 -0.10
C GLU A 447 -0.23 29.44 1.21
N GLU A 448 0.91 30.09 1.37
CA GLU A 448 1.11 30.96 2.50
C GLU A 448 0.06 32.08 2.40
N LYS A 449 -0.73 32.21 3.46
CA LYS A 449 -1.67 33.33 3.62
C LYS A 449 -1.27 34.06 4.89
N ILE A 450 -0.49 35.11 4.71
CA ILE A 450 -0.08 35.98 5.82
C ILE A 450 -1.19 36.99 6.05
N LEU A 451 -1.70 37.02 7.27
CA LEU A 451 -2.71 37.99 7.67
C LEU A 451 -2.06 39.20 8.33
N PRO A 452 -2.63 40.42 8.17
CA PRO A 452 -2.23 41.58 8.95
C PRO A 452 -2.39 41.31 10.47
N ILE A 453 -1.65 42.05 11.26
CA ILE A 453 -1.84 42.08 12.70
C ILE A 453 -3.11 42.88 13.04
N PHE A 454 -4.01 42.24 13.77
CA PHE A 454 -5.23 42.86 14.25
C PHE A 454 -5.19 43.06 15.76
N THR A 455 -5.85 44.11 16.24
CA THR A 455 -5.98 44.41 17.65
C THR A 455 -7.38 44.11 18.12
N LYS A 456 -7.52 43.36 19.25
CA LYS A 456 -8.82 43.09 19.84
C LYS A 456 -9.55 44.40 20.16
N GLY A 457 -10.80 44.51 19.71
CA GLY A 457 -11.63 45.70 19.90
C GLY A 457 -11.47 46.76 18.78
N GLU A 458 -10.53 46.57 17.84
CA GLU A 458 -10.51 47.47 16.66
C GLU A 458 -11.77 47.27 15.84
N SER A 459 -12.34 48.36 15.36
CA SER A 459 -13.59 48.37 14.62
C SER A 459 -13.55 49.39 13.49
N GLY A 460 -14.28 49.08 12.44
CA GLY A 460 -14.33 50.00 11.29
C GLY A 460 -15.26 49.53 10.18
N PRO A 461 -15.29 50.30 9.08
CA PRO A 461 -16.07 49.94 7.91
C PRO A 461 -15.53 48.67 7.27
N HIS A 462 -16.41 47.87 6.70
CA HIS A 462 -16.10 46.61 6.00
C HIS A 462 -16.97 46.47 4.76
N GLU A 463 -16.61 45.55 3.89
CA GLU A 463 -17.33 45.29 2.64
C GLU A 463 -17.93 43.88 2.66
N PRO A 464 -19.19 43.72 3.10
CA PRO A 464 -19.85 42.45 3.11
C PRO A 464 -20.28 42.05 1.69
N VAL A 465 -20.12 40.75 1.37
CA VAL A 465 -20.47 40.16 0.08
C VAL A 465 -21.13 38.83 0.23
N ILE A 466 -21.97 38.46 -0.73
CA ILE A 466 -22.53 37.12 -0.86
C ILE A 466 -21.65 36.31 -1.79
N HIS A 467 -21.17 35.17 -1.33
CA HIS A 467 -20.48 34.19 -2.17
C HIS A 467 -21.46 33.06 -2.53
N LYS A 468 -21.79 32.96 -3.83
CA LYS A 468 -22.59 31.86 -4.37
C LYS A 468 -21.69 30.69 -4.72
N GLY A 469 -21.97 29.53 -4.14
CA GLY A 469 -21.25 28.28 -4.42
C GLY A 469 -22.20 27.19 -4.92
N LYS A 470 -21.61 26.13 -5.44
CA LYS A 470 -22.32 24.89 -5.81
C LYS A 470 -21.63 23.70 -5.16
N THR A 471 -22.43 22.77 -4.65
CA THR A 471 -21.89 21.49 -4.21
C THR A 471 -21.33 20.73 -5.41
N SER A 472 -20.32 19.93 -5.16
CA SER A 472 -19.71 19.08 -6.21
C SER A 472 -19.72 17.62 -5.79
N PRO A 473 -19.87 16.69 -6.73
CA PRO A 473 -19.81 15.27 -6.42
C PRO A 473 -18.43 14.90 -5.86
N PRO A 474 -18.32 13.77 -5.15
CA PRO A 474 -17.02 13.25 -4.78
C PRO A 474 -16.20 12.97 -6.04
N LYS A 475 -14.87 13.07 -5.92
CA LYS A 475 -13.99 12.81 -7.05
C LYS A 475 -13.89 11.30 -7.33
N TYR A 476 -13.76 10.95 -8.61
CA TYR A 476 -13.37 9.60 -9.01
C TYR A 476 -12.07 9.17 -8.30
N TYR A 477 -11.91 7.88 -8.10
CA TYR A 477 -10.62 7.38 -7.68
C TYR A 477 -9.58 7.55 -8.80
N THR A 478 -8.36 7.88 -8.39
CA THR A 478 -7.13 7.66 -9.16
C THR A 478 -6.45 6.42 -8.57
N GLU A 479 -5.44 5.85 -9.23
CA GLU A 479 -4.68 4.74 -8.63
C GLU A 479 -4.12 5.12 -7.26
N ALA A 480 -3.58 6.34 -7.11
CA ALA A 480 -3.09 6.85 -5.82
C ALA A 480 -4.16 6.88 -4.73
N THR A 481 -5.35 7.40 -5.04
CA THR A 481 -6.43 7.50 -4.06
C THR A 481 -7.10 6.16 -3.78
N LEU A 482 -7.13 5.24 -4.76
CA LEU A 482 -7.59 3.88 -4.57
C LEU A 482 -6.63 3.09 -3.67
N LEU A 483 -5.32 3.16 -3.91
CA LEU A 483 -4.32 2.52 -3.04
C LEU A 483 -4.45 3.00 -1.58
N ARG A 484 -4.64 4.30 -1.36
CA ARG A 484 -4.90 4.84 0.00
C ARG A 484 -6.23 4.35 0.57
N ALA A 485 -7.28 4.27 -0.25
CA ALA A 485 -8.56 3.75 0.19
C ALA A 485 -8.48 2.25 0.55
N MET A 486 -7.75 1.45 -0.23
CA MET A 486 -7.45 0.05 0.10
C MET A 486 -6.67 -0.07 1.43
N GLU A 487 -5.67 0.77 1.63
CA GLU A 487 -4.87 0.80 2.87
C GLU A 487 -5.70 1.18 4.09
N THR A 488 -6.63 2.12 3.94
CA THR A 488 -7.46 2.64 5.04
C THR A 488 -8.88 2.09 5.03
N ALA A 489 -9.12 0.98 4.36
CA ALA A 489 -10.46 0.41 4.18
C ALA A 489 -11.18 0.08 5.50
N GLY A 490 -10.44 -0.20 6.56
CA GLY A 490 -11.00 -0.37 7.90
C GLY A 490 -11.82 0.81 8.41
N LYS A 491 -11.60 2.03 7.90
CA LYS A 491 -12.41 3.20 8.28
C LYS A 491 -13.86 3.14 7.81
N PHE A 492 -14.15 2.29 6.83
CA PHE A 492 -15.48 2.09 6.27
C PHE A 492 -16.22 0.92 6.92
N VAL A 493 -15.60 0.24 7.87
CA VAL A 493 -16.19 -0.88 8.61
C VAL A 493 -16.96 -0.33 9.82
N GLU A 494 -18.22 -0.73 9.97
CA GLU A 494 -19.08 -0.25 11.06
C GLU A 494 -18.71 -0.89 12.40
N ASP A 495 -18.32 -2.15 12.39
CA ASP A 495 -17.89 -2.88 13.58
C ASP A 495 -16.56 -2.35 14.11
N GLU A 496 -16.51 -1.98 15.40
CA GLU A 496 -15.37 -1.31 16.02
C GLU A 496 -14.17 -2.27 16.20
N GLU A 497 -14.41 -3.52 16.57
CA GLU A 497 -13.37 -4.54 16.71
C GLU A 497 -12.74 -4.86 15.35
N MET A 498 -13.58 -5.03 14.33
CA MET A 498 -13.14 -5.27 12.97
C MET A 498 -12.40 -4.06 12.39
N ARG A 499 -12.84 -2.85 12.72
CA ARG A 499 -12.15 -1.60 12.32
C ARG A 499 -10.75 -1.52 12.89
N GLU A 500 -10.55 -1.87 14.17
CA GLU A 500 -9.23 -1.93 14.79
C GLU A 500 -8.33 -2.97 14.11
N LEU A 501 -8.85 -4.17 13.82
CA LEU A 501 -8.13 -5.23 13.12
C LEU A 501 -7.67 -4.82 11.71
N MET A 502 -8.46 -4.01 11.03
CA MET A 502 -8.14 -3.51 9.69
C MET A 502 -7.30 -2.25 9.67
N LYS A 503 -7.12 -1.55 10.79
CA LYS A 503 -6.28 -0.35 10.86
C LYS A 503 -4.85 -0.60 10.41
N GLU A 504 -4.33 -1.79 10.66
CA GLU A 504 -2.95 -2.15 10.36
C GLU A 504 -2.76 -2.70 8.95
N ASN A 505 -3.81 -3.24 8.29
CA ASN A 505 -3.63 -4.02 7.05
C ASN A 505 -4.42 -3.50 5.85
N GLY A 506 -5.58 -2.86 6.05
CA GLY A 506 -6.50 -2.53 4.96
C GLY A 506 -6.98 -3.78 4.18
N ILE A 507 -7.30 -3.61 2.89
CA ILE A 507 -7.57 -4.72 1.96
C ILE A 507 -6.38 -4.94 1.03
N GLY A 508 -5.92 -6.19 0.99
CA GLY A 508 -4.75 -6.60 0.23
C GLY A 508 -3.42 -6.12 0.86
N ARG A 509 -2.40 -6.95 0.75
CA ARG A 509 -1.04 -6.56 1.16
C ARG A 509 -0.46 -5.54 0.17
N PRO A 510 0.44 -4.64 0.58
CA PRO A 510 1.09 -3.69 -0.31
C PRO A 510 1.64 -4.34 -1.58
N SER A 511 2.29 -5.50 -1.44
CA SER A 511 2.85 -6.26 -2.56
C SER A 511 1.83 -6.77 -3.59
N THR A 512 0.54 -6.89 -3.21
CA THR A 512 -0.51 -7.48 -4.07
C THR A 512 -1.49 -6.43 -4.61
N ARG A 513 -1.61 -5.25 -3.99
CA ARG A 513 -2.57 -4.21 -4.39
C ARG A 513 -2.43 -3.79 -5.84
N ALA A 514 -1.19 -3.59 -6.31
CA ALA A 514 -0.91 -3.25 -7.71
C ALA A 514 -1.46 -4.31 -8.67
N ASN A 515 -1.18 -5.59 -8.40
CA ASN A 515 -1.66 -6.71 -9.21
C ASN A 515 -3.20 -6.83 -9.20
N ILE A 516 -3.85 -6.52 -8.07
CA ILE A 516 -5.32 -6.49 -7.98
C ILE A 516 -5.88 -5.41 -8.92
N ILE A 517 -5.35 -4.19 -8.86
CA ILE A 517 -5.78 -3.09 -9.75
C ILE A 517 -5.56 -3.46 -11.21
N GLU A 518 -4.40 -4.01 -11.53
CA GLU A 518 -4.08 -4.47 -12.90
C GLU A 518 -5.01 -5.59 -13.37
N THR A 519 -5.39 -6.50 -12.46
CA THR A 519 -6.36 -7.56 -12.75
C THR A 519 -7.73 -6.98 -13.10
N LEU A 520 -8.18 -5.93 -12.39
CA LEU A 520 -9.44 -5.24 -12.73
C LEU A 520 -9.39 -4.63 -14.14
N PHE A 521 -8.26 -4.05 -14.55
CA PHE A 521 -8.06 -3.57 -15.93
C PHE A 521 -8.06 -4.72 -16.94
N LYS A 522 -7.27 -5.77 -16.73
CA LYS A 522 -7.19 -6.96 -17.61
C LYS A 522 -8.54 -7.64 -17.79
N ARG A 523 -9.36 -7.68 -16.75
CA ARG A 523 -10.74 -8.22 -16.79
C ARG A 523 -11.73 -7.24 -17.38
N LYS A 524 -11.32 -6.02 -17.72
CA LYS A 524 -12.17 -4.94 -18.24
C LYS A 524 -13.33 -4.59 -17.30
N TYR A 525 -13.11 -4.70 -15.99
CA TYR A 525 -14.07 -4.24 -14.99
C TYR A 525 -13.94 -2.74 -14.73
N ILE A 526 -12.76 -2.19 -14.95
CA ILE A 526 -12.47 -0.77 -14.87
C ILE A 526 -11.69 -0.30 -16.09
N GLU A 527 -11.79 0.98 -16.38
CA GLU A 527 -10.98 1.67 -17.39
C GLU A 527 -10.41 2.98 -16.84
N LYS A 528 -9.36 3.46 -17.49
CA LYS A 528 -8.73 4.73 -17.12
C LYS A 528 -9.22 5.83 -18.06
N LYS A 529 -9.92 6.85 -17.52
CA LYS A 529 -10.27 8.08 -18.23
C LYS A 529 -9.40 9.22 -17.73
N LYS A 530 -8.38 9.61 -18.51
CA LYS A 530 -7.28 10.46 -18.04
C LYS A 530 -6.61 9.82 -16.82
N LYS A 531 -6.69 10.45 -15.64
CA LYS A 531 -6.17 9.92 -14.37
C LYS A 531 -7.21 9.17 -13.52
N ASN A 532 -8.48 9.23 -13.93
CA ASN A 532 -9.61 8.69 -13.16
C ASN A 532 -9.84 7.21 -13.49
N LEU A 533 -10.15 6.43 -12.46
CA LEU A 533 -10.61 5.05 -12.57
C LEU A 533 -12.13 5.05 -12.64
N VAL A 534 -12.67 4.47 -13.70
CA VAL A 534 -14.10 4.42 -13.98
C VAL A 534 -14.52 2.97 -14.12
N ALA A 535 -15.62 2.57 -13.49
CA ALA A 535 -16.18 1.26 -13.66
C ALA A 535 -16.80 1.13 -15.06
N THR A 536 -16.56 0.00 -15.72
CA THR A 536 -17.24 -0.37 -16.96
C THR A 536 -18.62 -0.97 -16.67
N ASP A 537 -19.46 -1.13 -17.69
CA ASP A 537 -20.76 -1.80 -17.54
C ASP A 537 -20.61 -3.23 -17.00
N THR A 538 -19.52 -3.93 -17.40
CA THR A 538 -19.21 -5.27 -16.88
C THR A 538 -18.87 -5.22 -15.39
N GLY A 539 -18.07 -4.25 -14.97
CA GLY A 539 -17.72 -4.08 -13.55
C GLY A 539 -18.93 -3.70 -12.70
N MET A 540 -19.77 -2.79 -13.19
CA MET A 540 -21.03 -2.41 -12.56
C MET A 540 -21.97 -3.60 -12.40
N SER A 541 -22.21 -4.34 -13.50
CA SER A 541 -23.07 -5.52 -13.52
C SER A 541 -22.57 -6.62 -12.56
N LEU A 542 -21.25 -6.84 -12.46
CA LEU A 542 -20.70 -7.82 -11.54
C LEU A 542 -21.05 -7.48 -10.08
N ILE A 543 -20.87 -6.23 -9.67
CA ILE A 543 -21.18 -5.81 -8.29
C ILE A 543 -22.69 -5.84 -8.02
N ASP A 544 -23.53 -5.56 -9.04
CA ASP A 544 -24.98 -5.58 -8.91
C ASP A 544 -25.54 -7.01 -8.73
N VAL A 545 -24.94 -8.01 -9.38
CA VAL A 545 -25.39 -9.41 -9.25
C VAL A 545 -24.88 -10.09 -7.98
N ILE A 546 -23.81 -9.57 -7.35
CA ILE A 546 -23.34 -10.08 -6.06
C ILE A 546 -24.28 -9.57 -4.97
N LYS A 547 -25.09 -10.49 -4.40
CA LYS A 547 -26.03 -10.16 -3.30
C LYS A 547 -25.29 -10.09 -1.96
N SER A 548 -24.35 -10.98 -1.69
CA SER A 548 -23.59 -11.02 -0.46
C SER A 548 -22.83 -9.71 -0.21
N ASP A 549 -23.26 -8.96 0.81
CA ASP A 549 -22.56 -7.73 1.20
C ASP A 549 -21.18 -8.02 1.76
N LEU A 550 -21.00 -9.17 2.40
CA LEU A 550 -19.70 -9.61 2.92
C LEU A 550 -18.64 -9.73 1.82
N LEU A 551 -19.01 -10.21 0.61
CA LEU A 551 -18.09 -10.29 -0.52
C LEU A 551 -17.73 -8.92 -1.11
N LYS A 552 -18.59 -7.92 -0.94
CA LYS A 552 -18.41 -6.56 -1.45
C LYS A 552 -17.71 -5.65 -0.44
N SER A 553 -17.72 -6.04 0.84
CA SER A 553 -17.13 -5.25 1.92
C SER A 553 -15.68 -5.67 2.23
N PRO A 554 -14.89 -4.79 2.85
CA PRO A 554 -13.57 -5.14 3.37
C PRO A 554 -13.59 -6.12 4.56
N GLU A 555 -14.75 -6.33 5.18
CA GLU A 555 -14.90 -7.10 6.44
C GLU A 555 -14.43 -8.54 6.32
N LEU A 556 -14.78 -9.24 5.22
CA LEU A 556 -14.32 -10.60 4.98
C LEU A 556 -12.78 -10.68 5.01
N THR A 557 -12.12 -9.71 4.41
CA THR A 557 -10.66 -9.63 4.44
C THR A 557 -10.13 -9.45 5.86
N GLY A 558 -10.75 -8.55 6.63
CA GLY A 558 -10.39 -8.31 8.03
C GLY A 558 -10.54 -9.55 8.90
N GLN A 559 -11.69 -10.24 8.81
CA GLN A 559 -11.95 -11.49 9.53
C GLN A 559 -10.90 -12.57 9.23
N TRP A 560 -10.57 -12.76 7.95
CA TRP A 560 -9.57 -13.75 7.58
C TRP A 560 -8.17 -13.37 8.05
N GLU A 561 -7.76 -12.12 7.87
CA GLU A 561 -6.45 -11.66 8.34
C GLU A 561 -6.28 -11.82 9.85
N HIS A 562 -7.34 -11.55 10.61
CA HIS A 562 -7.34 -11.80 12.05
C HIS A 562 -7.12 -13.28 12.37
N LYS A 563 -7.94 -14.17 11.80
CA LYS A 563 -7.83 -15.62 12.04
C LYS A 563 -6.47 -16.17 11.59
N LEU A 564 -5.95 -15.70 10.44
CA LEU A 564 -4.63 -16.10 9.96
C LEU A 564 -3.50 -15.66 10.92
N ARG A 565 -3.61 -14.49 11.55
CA ARG A 565 -2.66 -14.07 12.60
C ARG A 565 -2.77 -14.93 13.87
N LEU A 566 -3.96 -15.34 14.23
CA LEU A 566 -4.15 -16.27 15.36
C LEU A 566 -3.56 -17.64 15.06
N ILE A 567 -3.67 -18.13 13.82
CA ILE A 567 -2.98 -19.37 13.37
C ILE A 567 -1.46 -19.18 13.47
N GLU A 568 -0.92 -18.08 13.01
CA GLU A 568 0.52 -17.76 13.10
C GLU A 568 1.01 -17.73 14.55
N LYS A 569 0.19 -17.24 15.47
CA LYS A 569 0.47 -17.26 16.91
C LYS A 569 0.25 -18.63 17.59
N GLY A 570 -0.31 -19.61 16.87
CA GLY A 570 -0.65 -20.92 17.40
C GLY A 570 -1.87 -20.92 18.33
N THR A 571 -2.72 -19.89 18.28
CA THR A 571 -3.91 -19.73 19.13
C THR A 571 -5.23 -20.01 18.42
N TYR A 572 -5.19 -20.32 17.13
CA TYR A 572 -6.35 -20.71 16.32
C TYR A 572 -5.98 -21.90 15.43
N ASP A 573 -6.88 -22.88 15.37
CA ASP A 573 -6.62 -24.10 14.62
C ASP A 573 -6.81 -23.91 13.11
N PRO A 574 -5.81 -24.25 12.27
CA PRO A 574 -5.92 -24.17 10.81
C PRO A 574 -7.07 -25.01 10.22
N GLN A 575 -7.45 -26.11 10.86
CA GLN A 575 -8.56 -26.94 10.37
C GLN A 575 -9.90 -26.27 10.62
N THR A 576 -10.09 -25.67 11.78
CA THR A 576 -11.29 -24.86 12.07
C THR A 576 -11.49 -23.75 11.04
N PHE A 577 -10.41 -23.05 10.66
CA PHE A 577 -10.47 -22.04 9.60
C PHE A 577 -10.95 -22.63 8.26
N LYS A 578 -10.46 -23.83 7.88
CA LYS A 578 -10.89 -24.49 6.63
C LYS A 578 -12.36 -24.92 6.69
N ASP A 579 -12.83 -25.42 7.82
CA ASP A 579 -14.22 -25.85 7.98
C ASP A 579 -15.19 -24.67 7.85
N GLU A 580 -14.83 -23.52 8.40
CA GLU A 580 -15.58 -22.26 8.21
C GLU A 580 -15.59 -21.81 6.75
N LEU A 581 -14.45 -21.94 6.04
CA LEU A 581 -14.39 -21.67 4.60
C LEU A 581 -15.31 -22.58 3.80
N PHE A 582 -15.34 -23.88 4.11
CA PHE A 582 -16.21 -24.84 3.43
C PHE A 582 -17.68 -24.51 3.67
N LYS A 583 -18.04 -24.12 4.89
CA LYS A 583 -19.39 -23.66 5.22
C LYS A 583 -19.76 -22.42 4.43
N MET A 584 -18.90 -21.39 4.45
CA MET A 584 -19.12 -20.14 3.72
C MET A 584 -19.32 -20.35 2.22
N VAL A 585 -18.51 -21.21 1.60
CA VAL A 585 -18.61 -21.47 0.15
C VAL A 585 -19.87 -22.27 -0.19
N ARG A 586 -20.35 -23.17 0.67
CA ARG A 586 -21.65 -23.86 0.52
C ARG A 586 -22.80 -22.86 0.60
N GLU A 587 -22.82 -22.04 1.65
CA GLU A 587 -23.86 -21.00 1.83
C GLU A 587 -23.90 -20.04 0.65
N LEU A 588 -22.74 -19.59 0.14
CA LEU A 588 -22.66 -18.76 -1.06
C LEU A 588 -23.22 -19.46 -2.30
N SER A 589 -22.93 -20.77 -2.45
CA SER A 589 -23.43 -21.54 -3.58
C SER A 589 -24.94 -21.70 -3.52
N ASP A 590 -25.47 -22.04 -2.36
CA ASP A 590 -26.91 -22.18 -2.14
C ASP A 590 -27.65 -20.85 -2.37
N GLU A 591 -27.14 -19.76 -1.81
CA GLU A 591 -27.69 -18.41 -2.01
C GLU A 591 -27.82 -18.06 -3.51
N VAL A 592 -26.77 -18.31 -4.29
CA VAL A 592 -26.74 -17.93 -5.70
C VAL A 592 -27.52 -18.91 -6.58
N ILE A 593 -27.51 -20.22 -6.29
CA ILE A 593 -28.20 -21.23 -7.10
C ILE A 593 -29.71 -21.11 -6.93
N PHE A 594 -30.19 -20.96 -5.71
CA PHE A 594 -31.63 -21.00 -5.39
C PHE A 594 -32.35 -19.64 -5.40
N ASN A 595 -31.61 -18.52 -5.43
CA ASN A 595 -32.16 -17.16 -5.63
C ASN A 595 -31.83 -16.61 -7.02
#